data_4a7b870f448c069385689e067361ad3b
#
_entry.id   4a7b870f448c069385689e067361ad3b
#
_cell.length_a   1.000
_cell.length_b   1.000
_cell.length_c   1.000
_cell.angle_alpha   90.00
_cell.angle_beta   90.00
_cell.angle_gamma   90.00
#
_symmetry.space_group_name_H-M   'P 1'
#
loop_
_entity.id
_entity.type
_entity.pdbx_description
1 polymer ?
#
loop_
_entity_poly.entity_id
_entity_poly.type
_entity_poly.pdbx_seq_one_letter_code
_entity_poly.pdbx_strand_id
1 'polypeptide(L)'
;MEGFESKYKFYDKRVPIADDNPAVHFDETKCKNCTLCRRACETTQTVLDYYSLERTGDVPVCVHCGQCANACPFGAMMEVDDTNLVKAAIADPDKVVVFQTAPAVRVAIAEEFGAEAGTFAQGKMISALRALGGDYVFDTNFGADMTIMEEASELVRRITTGNFAMPQFTSCCPAWVEFAETFYAEYIPHLSSAKSPILMQNTTEKIWFAEKAGIDPKKMVTVCVTPCTAKKAEIKRKELNAAAEYWHIGGLKDSDICITTRELARWLKAENIDFNTLDDGIFDSHLGEASGGGIIFGSTGGVMESALRSAYYFYTGKPMPAEYIPYEPVRGLDGVKEATIDFAGISLHVAVVSGLGNARRFLDKIMAAGTFKDYTFIEFMACQGGCINGGGQPKVKMPLVQKTNQARMNSLYKRDSEVSIKAAWENPEIQELYSDFYGQPLSERSEKYIHTFFEDKSGNLGEGGAVTPQTNPLSPKYKPIE
;
A
#
# COMPACT_ATOMS: atom_id res chain seq x y z
N MET A 1 -29.88 21.21 -22.27
CA MET A 1 -28.47 21.27 -21.86
C MET A 1 -27.64 21.08 -23.11
N GLU A 2 -26.88 22.11 -23.51
CA GLU A 2 -25.87 21.94 -24.52
C GLU A 2 -24.91 20.88 -24.02
N GLY A 3 -24.65 19.84 -24.85
CA GLY A 3 -24.01 18.64 -24.38
C GLY A 3 -22.57 18.88 -23.93
N PHE A 4 -22.24 18.52 -22.70
CA PHE A 4 -20.86 18.45 -22.23
C PHE A 4 -20.06 17.49 -23.12
N GLU A 5 -18.96 17.97 -23.70
CA GLU A 5 -18.04 17.18 -24.51
C GLU A 5 -16.69 17.08 -23.77
N SER A 6 -16.33 15.88 -23.32
CA SER A 6 -15.08 15.63 -22.62
C SER A 6 -13.90 15.59 -23.61
N LYS A 7 -12.75 16.15 -23.19
CA LYS A 7 -11.47 15.97 -23.90
C LYS A 7 -11.01 14.53 -23.97
N TYR A 8 -11.47 13.68 -23.03
CA TYR A 8 -11.15 12.24 -22.99
C TYR A 8 -12.05 11.46 -23.96
N LYS A 9 -11.62 11.36 -25.22
CA LYS A 9 -12.31 10.55 -26.23
C LYS A 9 -12.48 9.11 -25.76
N PHE A 10 -13.65 8.51 -26.06
CA PHE A 10 -13.96 7.13 -25.70
C PHE A 10 -13.94 6.82 -24.19
N TYR A 11 -14.26 7.79 -23.32
CA TYR A 11 -14.39 7.55 -21.88
C TYR A 11 -15.45 6.47 -21.58
N ASP A 12 -16.39 6.21 -22.50
CA ASP A 12 -17.36 5.10 -22.46
C ASP A 12 -16.71 3.74 -22.72
N LYS A 13 -15.49 3.68 -23.26
CA LYS A 13 -14.72 2.46 -23.52
C LYS A 13 -13.50 2.32 -22.59
N ARG A 14 -12.90 3.40 -22.15
CA ARG A 14 -11.66 3.40 -21.39
C ARG A 14 -11.69 4.35 -20.20
N VAL A 15 -10.83 4.12 -19.20
CA VAL A 15 -10.64 5.05 -18.08
C VAL A 15 -9.95 6.31 -18.59
N PRO A 16 -10.47 7.51 -18.29
CA PRO A 16 -9.73 8.75 -18.49
C PRO A 16 -8.57 8.82 -17.49
N ILE A 17 -7.38 9.16 -17.97
CA ILE A 17 -6.17 9.35 -17.17
C ILE A 17 -5.61 10.73 -17.47
N ALA A 18 -5.35 11.51 -16.44
CA ALA A 18 -4.70 12.82 -16.58
C ALA A 18 -3.24 12.63 -17.04
N ASP A 19 -2.75 13.54 -17.86
CA ASP A 19 -1.39 13.44 -18.45
C ASP A 19 -0.29 13.52 -17.37
N ASP A 20 -0.56 14.19 -16.25
CA ASP A 20 0.31 14.34 -15.09
C ASP A 20 0.07 13.29 -14.00
N ASN A 21 -0.71 12.24 -14.28
CA ASN A 21 -0.98 11.20 -13.29
C ASN A 21 0.33 10.53 -12.86
N PRO A 22 0.67 10.53 -11.55
CA PRO A 22 1.97 10.06 -11.09
C PRO A 22 2.14 8.54 -11.13
N ALA A 23 1.04 7.80 -11.27
CA ALA A 23 1.02 6.35 -11.06
C ALA A 23 0.74 5.55 -12.33
N VAL A 24 -0.11 6.07 -13.22
CA VAL A 24 -0.57 5.36 -14.42
C VAL A 24 -0.41 6.24 -15.64
N HIS A 25 0.17 5.67 -16.68
CA HIS A 25 0.33 6.27 -18.00
C HIS A 25 -0.59 5.61 -19.02
N PHE A 26 -1.09 6.40 -19.98
CA PHE A 26 -1.92 5.91 -21.08
C PHE A 26 -1.25 6.18 -22.45
N ASP A 27 -1.06 5.11 -23.23
CA ASP A 27 -0.56 5.15 -24.62
C ASP A 27 -1.71 4.86 -25.58
N GLU A 28 -2.21 5.93 -26.24
CA GLU A 28 -3.33 5.84 -27.18
C GLU A 28 -3.02 4.94 -28.37
N THR A 29 -1.76 4.89 -28.83
CA THR A 29 -1.35 4.12 -30.02
C THR A 29 -1.55 2.61 -29.84
N LYS A 30 -1.47 2.12 -28.63
CA LYS A 30 -1.66 0.70 -28.27
C LYS A 30 -3.12 0.35 -27.92
N CYS A 31 -3.97 1.34 -27.70
CA CYS A 31 -5.33 1.13 -27.22
C CYS A 31 -6.23 0.49 -28.28
N LYS A 32 -6.94 -0.58 -27.89
CA LYS A 32 -7.93 -1.29 -28.74
C LYS A 32 -9.38 -1.04 -28.29
N ASN A 33 -9.62 -0.10 -27.38
CA ASN A 33 -10.95 0.24 -26.83
C ASN A 33 -11.73 -1.01 -26.32
N CYS A 34 -11.02 -1.97 -25.71
CA CYS A 34 -11.58 -3.28 -25.29
C CYS A 34 -12.37 -3.23 -23.97
N THR A 35 -12.51 -2.08 -23.34
CA THR A 35 -13.27 -1.81 -22.10
C THR A 35 -12.71 -2.44 -20.80
N LEU A 36 -11.67 -3.25 -20.83
CA LEU A 36 -11.18 -3.96 -19.64
C LEU A 36 -10.70 -3.02 -18.53
N CYS A 37 -9.96 -1.94 -18.86
CA CYS A 37 -9.53 -0.94 -17.89
C CYS A 37 -10.73 -0.20 -17.28
N ARG A 38 -11.74 0.17 -18.10
CA ARG A 38 -12.98 0.77 -17.62
C ARG A 38 -13.69 -0.14 -16.64
N ARG A 39 -13.90 -1.41 -17.02
CA ARG A 39 -14.57 -2.40 -16.18
C ARG A 39 -13.85 -2.60 -14.84
N ALA A 40 -12.51 -2.62 -14.83
CA ALA A 40 -11.74 -2.71 -13.59
C ALA A 40 -11.97 -1.50 -12.68
N CYS A 41 -11.99 -0.28 -13.23
CA CYS A 41 -12.18 0.94 -12.45
C CYS A 41 -13.62 1.15 -11.99
N GLU A 42 -14.59 0.83 -12.85
CA GLU A 42 -16.01 1.04 -12.62
C GLU A 42 -16.61 -0.01 -11.68
N THR A 43 -16.36 -1.32 -11.95
CA THR A 43 -17.06 -2.41 -11.26
C THR A 43 -16.26 -2.98 -10.09
N THR A 44 -14.93 -3.07 -10.23
CA THR A 44 -14.07 -3.65 -9.19
C THR A 44 -13.63 -2.60 -8.18
N GLN A 45 -13.20 -1.43 -8.65
CA GLN A 45 -12.71 -0.36 -7.79
C GLN A 45 -13.76 0.70 -7.47
N THR A 46 -14.86 0.76 -8.20
CA THR A 46 -15.98 1.69 -7.96
C THR A 46 -15.55 3.16 -7.83
N VAL A 47 -14.64 3.59 -8.72
CA VAL A 47 -14.18 4.98 -8.84
C VAL A 47 -14.79 5.63 -10.06
N LEU A 48 -14.53 5.08 -11.27
CA LEU A 48 -15.15 5.57 -12.49
C LEU A 48 -16.67 5.38 -12.41
N ASP A 49 -17.42 6.36 -12.92
CA ASP A 49 -18.87 6.50 -12.84
C ASP A 49 -19.44 6.81 -11.44
N TYR A 50 -18.58 6.92 -10.41
CA TYR A 50 -18.96 7.46 -9.09
C TYR A 50 -18.59 8.93 -8.93
N TYR A 51 -18.08 9.56 -9.99
CA TYR A 51 -17.93 11.00 -10.17
C TYR A 51 -18.39 11.40 -11.56
N SER A 52 -18.65 12.67 -11.80
CA SER A 52 -19.05 13.20 -13.10
C SER A 52 -17.93 14.06 -13.67
N LEU A 53 -17.42 13.72 -14.87
CA LEU A 53 -16.42 14.55 -15.59
C LEU A 53 -16.92 15.97 -15.84
N GLU A 54 -18.24 16.16 -16.08
CA GLU A 54 -18.82 17.49 -16.21
C GLU A 54 -18.67 18.31 -14.93
N ARG A 55 -18.95 17.70 -13.76
CA ARG A 55 -18.87 18.37 -12.45
C ARG A 55 -17.43 18.65 -12.03
N THR A 56 -16.51 17.77 -12.39
CA THR A 56 -15.07 17.95 -12.07
C THR A 56 -14.36 18.88 -13.04
N GLY A 57 -15.08 19.51 -13.99
CA GLY A 57 -14.46 20.34 -15.03
C GLY A 57 -13.52 19.55 -15.94
N ASP A 58 -13.89 18.32 -16.28
CA ASP A 58 -13.13 17.39 -17.10
C ASP A 58 -11.78 16.96 -16.47
N VAL A 59 -11.70 16.96 -15.14
CA VAL A 59 -10.57 16.42 -14.38
C VAL A 59 -10.90 15.01 -13.90
N PRO A 60 -10.17 13.96 -14.29
CA PRO A 60 -10.44 12.60 -13.83
C PRO A 60 -10.11 12.43 -12.36
N VAL A 61 -11.01 11.79 -11.60
CA VAL A 61 -10.73 11.33 -10.25
C VAL A 61 -10.04 9.96 -10.32
N CYS A 62 -8.89 9.84 -9.68
CA CYS A 62 -8.09 8.63 -9.70
C CYS A 62 -7.49 8.35 -8.32
N VAL A 63 -7.64 7.12 -7.81
CA VAL A 63 -7.02 6.66 -6.55
C VAL A 63 -5.67 5.95 -6.79
N HIS A 64 -5.12 6.07 -7.97
CA HIS A 64 -3.77 5.61 -8.35
C HIS A 64 -3.51 4.10 -8.19
N CYS A 65 -4.53 3.27 -7.99
CA CYS A 65 -4.41 1.85 -7.64
C CYS A 65 -3.81 0.96 -8.74
N GLY A 66 -3.74 1.42 -10.01
CA GLY A 66 -3.14 0.69 -11.14
C GLY A 66 -3.89 -0.56 -11.62
N GLN A 67 -5.10 -0.84 -11.12
CA GLN A 67 -5.87 -2.01 -11.56
C GLN A 67 -6.31 -1.90 -13.03
N CYS A 68 -6.45 -0.71 -13.57
CA CYS A 68 -6.64 -0.47 -15.01
C CYS A 68 -5.41 -0.91 -15.82
N ALA A 69 -4.19 -0.72 -15.30
CA ALA A 69 -2.95 -1.18 -15.91
C ALA A 69 -2.82 -2.70 -15.86
N ASN A 70 -3.20 -3.33 -14.73
CA ASN A 70 -3.25 -4.80 -14.62
C ASN A 70 -4.24 -5.40 -15.61
N ALA A 71 -5.41 -4.78 -15.78
CA ALA A 71 -6.46 -5.26 -16.69
C ALA A 71 -6.12 -5.07 -18.18
N CYS A 72 -5.13 -4.22 -18.53
CA CYS A 72 -4.81 -3.92 -19.91
C CYS A 72 -3.86 -4.96 -20.53
N PRO A 73 -4.32 -5.83 -21.48
CA PRO A 73 -3.46 -6.84 -22.09
C PRO A 73 -2.56 -6.26 -23.20
N PHE A 74 -2.85 -5.05 -23.67
CA PHE A 74 -2.16 -4.43 -24.80
C PHE A 74 -1.04 -3.47 -24.39
N GLY A 75 -0.84 -3.25 -23.08
CA GLY A 75 0.14 -2.28 -22.59
C GLY A 75 -0.20 -0.82 -22.92
N ALA A 76 -1.49 -0.53 -23.22
CA ALA A 76 -1.96 0.84 -23.41
C ALA A 76 -2.12 1.58 -22.07
N MET A 77 -2.55 0.89 -21.02
CA MET A 77 -2.51 1.37 -19.65
C MET A 77 -1.34 0.67 -18.96
N MET A 78 -0.41 1.45 -18.42
CA MET A 78 0.77 0.95 -17.70
C MET A 78 1.07 1.86 -16.51
N GLU A 79 1.86 1.36 -15.59
CA GLU A 79 2.48 2.20 -14.55
C GLU A 79 3.44 3.21 -15.21
N VAL A 80 3.54 4.39 -14.60
CA VAL A 80 4.61 5.36 -14.92
C VAL A 80 5.96 4.71 -14.64
N ASP A 81 6.93 4.85 -15.53
CA ASP A 81 8.26 4.24 -15.39
C ASP A 81 9.24 5.25 -14.79
N ASP A 82 9.61 5.04 -13.52
CA ASP A 82 10.55 5.88 -12.78
C ASP A 82 11.97 5.27 -12.71
N THR A 83 12.25 4.17 -13.42
CA THR A 83 13.57 3.50 -13.39
C THR A 83 14.70 4.40 -13.85
N ASN A 84 14.44 5.34 -14.76
CA ASN A 84 15.45 6.31 -15.20
C ASN A 84 15.91 7.25 -14.09
N LEU A 85 15.04 7.57 -13.12
CA LEU A 85 15.41 8.38 -11.96
C LEU A 85 16.38 7.62 -11.06
N VAL A 86 16.13 6.31 -10.87
CA VAL A 86 17.01 5.45 -10.08
C VAL A 86 18.36 5.27 -10.78
N LYS A 87 18.36 5.03 -12.09
CA LYS A 87 19.61 4.92 -12.90
C LYS A 87 20.43 6.20 -12.81
N ALA A 88 19.81 7.36 -12.86
CA ALA A 88 20.50 8.63 -12.71
C ALA A 88 21.11 8.80 -11.31
N ALA A 89 20.40 8.36 -10.26
CA ALA A 89 20.94 8.39 -8.90
C ALA A 89 22.13 7.46 -8.72
N ILE A 90 22.09 6.25 -9.26
CA ILE A 90 23.19 5.28 -9.20
C ILE A 90 24.41 5.77 -10.00
N ALA A 91 24.19 6.45 -11.13
CA ALA A 91 25.28 6.99 -11.94
C ALA A 91 25.98 8.22 -11.34
N ASP A 92 25.39 8.85 -10.33
CA ASP A 92 25.96 9.98 -9.63
C ASP A 92 26.83 9.49 -8.44
N PRO A 93 28.18 9.64 -8.51
CA PRO A 93 29.09 9.13 -7.48
C PRO A 93 28.96 9.86 -6.14
N ASP A 94 28.26 10.99 -6.10
CA ASP A 94 27.97 11.73 -4.88
C ASP A 94 26.70 11.24 -4.17
N LYS A 95 25.97 10.30 -4.73
CA LYS A 95 24.75 9.76 -4.14
C LYS A 95 24.98 8.41 -3.47
N VAL A 96 24.19 8.14 -2.45
CA VAL A 96 24.06 6.84 -1.78
C VAL A 96 22.65 6.36 -2.03
N VAL A 97 22.52 5.26 -2.78
CA VAL A 97 21.21 4.72 -3.19
C VAL A 97 20.80 3.60 -2.24
N VAL A 98 19.70 3.83 -1.54
CA VAL A 98 19.14 2.93 -0.53
C VAL A 98 17.85 2.34 -1.05
N PHE A 99 17.83 1.02 -1.27
CA PHE A 99 16.63 0.30 -1.65
C PHE A 99 15.92 -0.28 -0.44
N GLN A 100 14.58 -0.26 -0.48
CA GLN A 100 13.74 -1.10 0.37
C GLN A 100 12.73 -1.88 -0.47
N THR A 101 12.36 -3.09 -0.03
CA THR A 101 11.50 -3.98 -0.81
C THR A 101 10.26 -4.44 -0.03
N ALA A 102 9.08 -4.21 -0.60
CA ALA A 102 7.82 -4.60 0.01
C ALA A 102 7.61 -6.13 0.03
N PRO A 103 6.85 -6.67 1.02
CA PRO A 103 6.69 -8.13 1.22
C PRO A 103 6.18 -8.87 -0.01
N ALA A 104 5.25 -8.29 -0.76
CA ALA A 104 4.65 -8.94 -1.92
C ALA A 104 5.56 -8.97 -3.18
N VAL A 105 6.66 -8.22 -3.22
CA VAL A 105 7.60 -8.23 -4.35
C VAL A 105 8.30 -9.58 -4.44
N ARG A 106 8.81 -10.09 -3.31
CA ARG A 106 9.60 -11.34 -3.23
C ARG A 106 8.85 -12.62 -3.57
N VAL A 107 7.51 -12.58 -3.57
CA VAL A 107 6.65 -13.72 -3.94
C VAL A 107 6.11 -13.61 -5.37
N ALA A 108 6.52 -12.62 -6.13
CA ALA A 108 6.00 -12.39 -7.48
C ALA A 108 7.08 -12.09 -8.52
N ILE A 109 8.21 -11.46 -8.15
CA ILE A 109 9.21 -11.01 -9.11
C ILE A 109 9.78 -12.16 -9.98
N ALA A 110 9.96 -13.34 -9.40
CA ALA A 110 10.48 -14.50 -10.11
C ALA A 110 9.57 -14.99 -11.25
N GLU A 111 8.27 -14.67 -11.20
CA GLU A 111 7.31 -14.98 -12.28
C GLU A 111 7.69 -14.29 -13.59
N GLU A 112 8.29 -13.09 -13.52
CA GLU A 112 8.79 -12.36 -14.68
C GLU A 112 9.99 -13.03 -15.36
N PHE A 113 10.61 -13.99 -14.67
CA PHE A 113 11.76 -14.77 -15.14
C PHE A 113 11.42 -16.26 -15.32
N GLY A 114 10.11 -16.58 -15.41
CA GLY A 114 9.62 -17.89 -15.75
C GLY A 114 9.42 -18.87 -14.59
N ALA A 115 9.57 -18.41 -13.35
CA ALA A 115 9.27 -19.23 -12.17
C ALA A 115 7.75 -19.42 -11.98
N GLU A 116 7.39 -20.43 -11.19
CA GLU A 116 6.01 -20.65 -10.81
C GLU A 116 5.47 -19.52 -9.92
N ALA A 117 4.15 -19.27 -9.99
CA ALA A 117 3.49 -18.27 -9.16
C ALA A 117 3.73 -18.54 -7.67
N GLY A 118 4.06 -17.48 -6.94
CA GLY A 118 4.33 -17.56 -5.51
C GLY A 118 5.73 -18.07 -5.15
N THR A 119 6.64 -18.23 -6.10
CA THR A 119 8.05 -18.57 -5.81
C THR A 119 8.66 -17.50 -4.92
N PHE A 120 9.17 -17.90 -3.73
CA PHE A 120 9.82 -17.00 -2.78
C PHE A 120 11.25 -16.71 -3.22
N ALA A 121 11.53 -15.48 -3.65
CA ALA A 121 12.79 -15.10 -4.28
C ALA A 121 13.49 -13.92 -3.57
N GLN A 122 13.39 -13.83 -2.23
CA GLN A 122 13.97 -12.74 -1.46
C GLN A 122 15.48 -12.58 -1.69
N GLY A 123 16.26 -13.65 -1.55
CA GLY A 123 17.72 -13.56 -1.67
C GLY A 123 18.17 -13.12 -3.06
N LYS A 124 17.58 -13.70 -4.11
CA LYS A 124 17.86 -13.30 -5.50
C LYS A 124 17.44 -11.85 -5.79
N MET A 125 16.33 -11.39 -5.23
CA MET A 125 15.88 -10.01 -5.34
C MET A 125 16.89 -9.03 -4.72
N ILE A 126 17.43 -9.35 -3.54
CA ILE A 126 18.45 -8.54 -2.87
C ILE A 126 19.72 -8.47 -3.75
N SER A 127 20.22 -9.61 -4.22
CA SER A 127 21.40 -9.67 -5.12
C SER A 127 21.18 -8.92 -6.42
N ALA A 128 19.96 -8.96 -6.98
CA ALA A 128 19.60 -8.20 -8.17
C ALA A 128 19.70 -6.69 -7.95
N LEU A 129 19.21 -6.18 -6.81
CA LEU A 129 19.29 -4.75 -6.46
C LEU A 129 20.74 -4.30 -6.25
N ARG A 130 21.57 -5.14 -5.62
CA ARG A 130 23.01 -4.87 -5.49
C ARG A 130 23.72 -4.87 -6.85
N ALA A 131 23.39 -5.82 -7.73
CA ALA A 131 23.95 -5.88 -9.08
C ALA A 131 23.57 -4.67 -9.94
N LEU A 132 22.43 -4.03 -9.65
CA LEU A 132 22.02 -2.77 -10.29
C LEU A 132 22.75 -1.56 -9.72
N GLY A 133 23.47 -1.67 -8.59
CA GLY A 133 24.25 -0.60 -7.98
C GLY A 133 23.63 0.00 -6.71
N GLY A 134 22.78 -0.74 -6.00
CA GLY A 134 22.30 -0.34 -4.67
C GLY A 134 23.40 -0.40 -3.62
N ASP A 135 23.61 0.69 -2.88
CA ASP A 135 24.57 0.76 -1.78
C ASP A 135 24.05 0.01 -0.55
N TYR A 136 22.76 0.19 -0.26
CA TYR A 136 22.05 -0.50 0.83
C TYR A 136 20.75 -1.12 0.31
N VAL A 137 20.40 -2.27 0.87
CA VAL A 137 19.13 -2.97 0.56
C VAL A 137 18.48 -3.40 1.85
N PHE A 138 17.35 -2.76 2.20
CA PHE A 138 16.57 -3.02 3.41
C PHE A 138 15.25 -3.73 3.13
N ASP A 139 14.61 -4.19 4.20
CA ASP A 139 13.33 -4.89 4.13
C ASP A 139 12.16 -4.01 4.57
N THR A 140 11.23 -3.67 3.68
CA THR A 140 10.00 -2.95 4.07
C THR A 140 9.14 -3.74 5.08
N ASN A 141 9.41 -5.04 5.30
CA ASN A 141 8.77 -5.76 6.40
C ASN A 141 9.17 -5.20 7.77
N PHE A 142 10.39 -4.66 7.90
CA PHE A 142 10.79 -3.87 9.06
C PHE A 142 9.92 -2.61 9.21
N GLY A 143 9.70 -1.88 8.10
CA GLY A 143 8.76 -0.75 8.08
C GLY A 143 7.33 -1.14 8.44
N ALA A 144 6.91 -2.37 8.09
CA ALA A 144 5.62 -2.91 8.52
C ALA A 144 5.59 -3.16 10.05
N ASP A 145 6.67 -3.67 10.62
CA ASP A 145 6.80 -3.81 12.08
C ASP A 145 6.74 -2.43 12.76
N MET A 146 7.41 -1.39 12.21
CA MET A 146 7.26 -0.02 12.72
C MET A 146 5.81 0.46 12.69
N THR A 147 5.11 0.24 11.56
CA THR A 147 3.70 0.62 11.42
C THR A 147 2.85 -0.07 12.49
N ILE A 148 3.10 -1.35 12.76
CA ILE A 148 2.36 -2.09 13.79
C ILE A 148 2.69 -1.63 15.19
N MET A 149 3.93 -1.24 15.49
CA MET A 149 4.25 -0.63 16.80
C MET A 149 3.35 0.57 17.08
N GLU A 150 3.18 1.45 16.11
CA GLU A 150 2.35 2.66 16.25
C GLU A 150 0.85 2.36 16.13
N GLU A 151 0.40 1.64 15.09
CA GLU A 151 -1.01 1.40 14.81
C GLU A 151 -1.68 0.51 15.86
N ALA A 152 -0.98 -0.53 16.35
CA ALA A 152 -1.48 -1.37 17.44
C ALA A 152 -1.52 -0.62 18.77
N SER A 153 -0.55 0.25 19.05
CA SER A 153 -0.55 1.12 20.23
C SER A 153 -1.68 2.15 20.17
N GLU A 154 -1.94 2.70 18.97
CA GLU A 154 -3.08 3.59 18.71
C GLU A 154 -4.40 2.86 18.95
N LEU A 155 -4.56 1.62 18.48
CA LEU A 155 -5.74 0.80 18.72
C LEU A 155 -5.99 0.59 20.22
N VAL A 156 -4.96 0.22 20.96
CA VAL A 156 -5.07 0.05 22.43
C VAL A 156 -5.44 1.37 23.10
N ARG A 157 -4.83 2.49 22.69
CA ARG A 157 -5.19 3.84 23.19
C ARG A 157 -6.66 4.17 22.91
N ARG A 158 -7.15 3.91 21.69
CA ARG A 158 -8.55 4.16 21.32
C ARG A 158 -9.54 3.33 22.17
N ILE A 159 -9.25 2.03 22.34
CA ILE A 159 -10.10 1.13 23.14
C ILE A 159 -10.12 1.54 24.62
N THR A 160 -8.97 1.90 25.19
CA THR A 160 -8.85 2.14 26.65
C THR A 160 -9.30 3.53 27.07
N THR A 161 -9.12 4.55 26.22
CA THR A 161 -9.46 5.94 26.60
C THR A 161 -10.86 6.36 26.17
N GLY A 162 -11.40 5.76 25.10
CA GLY A 162 -12.72 6.12 24.56
C GLY A 162 -12.82 7.52 23.94
N ASN A 163 -11.71 8.23 23.77
CA ASN A 163 -11.67 9.62 23.33
C ASN A 163 -11.44 9.81 21.82
N PHE A 164 -11.37 8.72 21.07
CA PHE A 164 -11.07 8.70 19.64
C PHE A 164 -12.21 8.08 18.84
N ALA A 165 -12.25 8.38 17.55
CA ALA A 165 -13.23 7.78 16.64
C ALA A 165 -13.05 6.26 16.55
N MET A 166 -14.14 5.50 16.66
CA MET A 166 -14.19 4.05 16.51
C MET A 166 -15.23 3.66 15.47
N PRO A 167 -15.00 2.59 14.70
CA PRO A 167 -13.81 1.71 14.65
C PRO A 167 -12.56 2.43 14.15
N GLN A 168 -11.37 1.89 14.48
CA GLN A 168 -10.14 2.32 13.82
C GLN A 168 -10.04 1.67 12.44
N PHE A 169 -9.59 2.43 11.42
CA PHE A 169 -9.29 1.93 10.08
C PHE A 169 -7.78 1.90 9.84
N THR A 170 -7.30 0.88 9.12
CA THR A 170 -5.92 0.90 8.64
C THR A 170 -5.70 2.00 7.61
N SER A 171 -4.49 2.58 7.57
CA SER A 171 -4.10 3.66 6.65
C SER A 171 -2.89 3.34 5.77
N CYS A 172 -2.33 2.13 5.86
CA CYS A 172 -1.13 1.74 5.12
C CYS A 172 -1.33 1.59 3.59
N CYS A 173 -2.58 1.51 3.11
CA CYS A 173 -2.93 1.40 1.70
C CYS A 173 -3.28 2.76 1.09
N PRO A 174 -2.39 3.42 0.30
CA PRO A 174 -2.62 4.78 -0.17
C PRO A 174 -3.79 4.92 -1.14
N ALA A 175 -4.13 3.87 -1.89
CA ALA A 175 -5.30 3.92 -2.76
C ALA A 175 -6.62 3.84 -1.98
N TRP A 176 -6.62 3.16 -0.82
CA TRP A 176 -7.73 3.21 0.12
C TRP A 176 -7.84 4.60 0.78
N VAL A 177 -6.72 5.14 1.24
CA VAL A 177 -6.68 6.49 1.84
C VAL A 177 -7.21 7.54 0.87
N GLU A 178 -6.73 7.55 -0.38
CA GLU A 178 -7.21 8.47 -1.43
C GLU A 178 -8.71 8.28 -1.71
N PHE A 179 -9.19 7.03 -1.68
CA PHE A 179 -10.60 6.71 -1.84
C PHE A 179 -11.43 7.22 -0.64
N ALA A 180 -10.92 7.07 0.58
CA ALA A 180 -11.59 7.58 1.78
C ALA A 180 -11.62 9.11 1.80
N GLU A 181 -10.48 9.77 1.55
CA GLU A 181 -10.38 11.24 1.46
C GLU A 181 -11.34 11.83 0.42
N THR A 182 -11.58 11.09 -0.69
CA THR A 182 -12.40 11.58 -1.80
C THR A 182 -13.89 11.26 -1.65
N PHE A 183 -14.25 10.03 -1.26
CA PHE A 183 -15.65 9.55 -1.30
C PHE A 183 -16.26 9.35 0.09
N TYR A 184 -15.46 9.36 1.16
CA TYR A 184 -15.84 9.07 2.53
C TYR A 184 -15.09 9.94 3.52
N ALA A 185 -14.94 11.23 3.21
CA ALA A 185 -14.13 12.17 3.99
C ALA A 185 -14.58 12.28 5.47
N GLU A 186 -15.86 12.03 5.75
CA GLU A 186 -16.42 12.00 7.09
C GLU A 186 -15.80 10.91 8.00
N TYR A 187 -15.14 9.89 7.39
CA TYR A 187 -14.46 8.81 8.12
C TYR A 187 -12.94 9.02 8.28
N ILE A 188 -12.40 10.15 7.85
CA ILE A 188 -10.98 10.49 8.08
C ILE A 188 -10.56 10.35 9.55
N PRO A 189 -11.37 10.75 10.57
CA PRO A 189 -11.01 10.57 11.98
C PRO A 189 -10.84 9.10 12.41
N HIS A 190 -11.34 8.15 11.63
CA HIS A 190 -11.23 6.71 11.88
C HIS A 190 -9.90 6.12 11.36
N LEU A 191 -9.25 6.77 10.40
CA LEU A 191 -7.95 6.32 9.89
C LEU A 191 -6.89 6.35 11.00
N SER A 192 -6.04 5.35 11.03
CA SER A 192 -4.81 5.41 11.83
C SER A 192 -3.93 6.53 11.32
N SER A 193 -3.33 7.30 12.21
CA SER A 193 -2.39 8.37 11.85
C SER A 193 -0.99 7.85 11.50
N ALA A 194 -0.73 6.56 11.72
CA ALA A 194 0.53 5.93 11.38
C ALA A 194 0.83 6.04 9.87
N LYS A 195 2.04 6.47 9.51
CA LYS A 195 2.51 6.43 8.12
C LYS A 195 2.51 5.00 7.60
N SER A 196 2.45 4.83 6.29
CA SER A 196 2.59 3.50 5.70
C SER A 196 4.00 2.93 5.87
N PRO A 197 4.19 1.59 5.81
CA PRO A 197 5.50 0.96 6.01
C PRO A 197 6.65 1.58 5.23
N ILE A 198 6.45 1.85 3.93
CA ILE A 198 7.51 2.46 3.12
C ILE A 198 7.87 3.88 3.57
N LEU A 199 6.89 4.64 4.03
CA LEU A 199 7.12 6.01 4.48
C LEU A 199 7.76 6.05 5.86
N MET A 200 7.31 5.19 6.80
CA MET A 200 7.97 5.07 8.09
C MET A 200 9.44 4.71 7.94
N GLN A 201 9.73 3.72 7.10
CA GLN A 201 11.09 3.28 6.88
C GLN A 201 11.93 4.33 6.16
N ASN A 202 11.46 4.94 5.05
CA ASN A 202 12.20 5.98 4.35
C ASN A 202 12.47 7.21 5.23
N THR A 203 11.49 7.62 6.03
CA THR A 203 11.70 8.68 7.02
C THR A 203 12.81 8.29 7.98
N THR A 204 12.79 7.06 8.50
CA THR A 204 13.79 6.53 9.43
C THR A 204 15.16 6.38 8.77
N GLU A 205 15.21 5.95 7.51
CA GLU A 205 16.45 5.91 6.71
C GLU A 205 17.07 7.31 6.58
N LYS A 206 16.26 8.33 6.27
CA LYS A 206 16.72 9.70 6.08
C LYS A 206 17.14 10.39 7.36
N ILE A 207 16.56 10.06 8.51
CA ILE A 207 16.86 10.74 9.78
C ILE A 207 17.79 9.90 10.67
N TRP A 208 17.38 8.72 11.10
CA TRP A 208 18.15 7.91 12.06
C TRP A 208 19.30 7.14 11.42
N PHE A 209 19.01 6.42 10.29
CA PHE A 209 20.06 5.62 9.64
C PHE A 209 21.12 6.52 9.00
N ALA A 210 20.73 7.62 8.36
CA ALA A 210 21.68 8.58 7.80
C ALA A 210 22.66 9.11 8.86
N GLU A 211 22.15 9.47 10.05
CA GLU A 211 22.98 9.92 11.17
C GLU A 211 23.89 8.78 11.66
N LYS A 212 23.33 7.58 11.89
CA LYS A 212 24.06 6.41 12.39
C LYS A 212 25.17 5.94 11.44
N ALA A 213 24.93 6.01 10.13
CA ALA A 213 25.89 5.64 9.08
C ALA A 213 26.84 6.79 8.67
N GLY A 214 26.65 8.01 9.20
CA GLY A 214 27.44 9.18 8.81
C GLY A 214 27.20 9.64 7.37
N ILE A 215 26.01 9.40 6.83
CA ILE A 215 25.62 9.76 5.45
C ILE A 215 24.94 11.13 5.47
N ASP A 216 25.39 12.04 4.59
CA ASP A 216 24.68 13.31 4.36
C ASP A 216 23.28 13.00 3.78
N PRO A 217 22.17 13.38 4.47
CA PRO A 217 20.83 13.08 4.01
C PRO A 217 20.49 13.69 2.64
N LYS A 218 21.19 14.72 2.18
CA LYS A 218 21.08 15.29 0.82
C LYS A 218 21.65 14.37 -0.26
N LYS A 219 22.60 13.50 0.13
CA LYS A 219 23.21 12.54 -0.78
C LYS A 219 22.47 11.21 -0.81
N MET A 220 21.68 10.89 0.21
CA MET A 220 20.89 9.67 0.28
C MET A 220 19.67 9.77 -0.66
N VAL A 221 19.52 8.78 -1.53
CA VAL A 221 18.36 8.60 -2.40
C VAL A 221 17.66 7.30 -2.01
N THR A 222 16.45 7.43 -1.45
CA THR A 222 15.64 6.27 -1.04
C THR A 222 14.80 5.78 -2.20
N VAL A 223 14.81 4.47 -2.45
CA VAL A 223 14.10 3.82 -3.55
C VAL A 223 13.23 2.70 -3.01
N CYS A 224 11.91 2.89 -3.10
CA CYS A 224 10.95 1.86 -2.73
C CYS A 224 10.67 0.93 -3.91
N VAL A 225 10.86 -0.37 -3.73
CA VAL A 225 10.40 -1.39 -4.67
C VAL A 225 9.10 -1.99 -4.15
N THR A 226 7.98 -1.76 -4.84
CA THR A 226 6.66 -2.08 -4.32
C THR A 226 5.78 -2.80 -5.33
N PRO A 227 4.74 -3.54 -4.89
CA PRO A 227 3.73 -4.10 -5.77
C PRO A 227 2.70 -3.05 -6.23
N CYS A 228 2.81 -1.80 -5.76
CA CYS A 228 1.72 -0.82 -5.72
C CYS A 228 2.06 0.44 -6.51
N THR A 229 1.22 0.82 -7.46
CA THR A 229 1.38 2.08 -8.21
C THR A 229 0.95 3.31 -7.40
N ALA A 230 0.00 3.16 -6.46
CA ALA A 230 -0.45 4.29 -5.63
C ALA A 230 0.65 4.83 -4.69
N LYS A 231 1.68 4.03 -4.39
CA LYS A 231 2.85 4.49 -3.65
C LYS A 231 3.61 5.61 -4.37
N LYS A 232 3.57 5.64 -5.72
CA LYS A 232 4.12 6.75 -6.52
C LYS A 232 3.42 8.09 -6.28
N ALA A 233 2.13 8.06 -5.99
CA ALA A 233 1.37 9.24 -5.60
C ALA A 233 1.58 9.58 -4.12
N GLU A 234 1.60 8.57 -3.25
CA GLU A 234 1.79 8.73 -1.81
C GLU A 234 3.09 9.48 -1.47
N ILE A 235 4.23 9.08 -2.05
CA ILE A 235 5.54 9.73 -1.78
C ILE A 235 5.61 11.20 -2.23
N LYS A 236 4.60 11.68 -2.96
CA LYS A 236 4.50 13.08 -3.43
C LYS A 236 3.60 13.95 -2.55
N ARG A 237 3.03 13.39 -1.48
CA ARG A 237 2.17 14.13 -0.55
C ARG A 237 3.00 15.19 0.19
N LYS A 238 2.45 16.40 0.31
CA LYS A 238 3.18 17.58 0.81
C LYS A 238 3.51 17.53 2.30
N GLU A 239 2.67 16.83 3.07
CA GLU A 239 2.84 16.63 4.52
C GLU A 239 3.97 15.66 4.88
N LEU A 240 4.54 14.96 3.90
CA LEU A 240 5.64 14.01 4.10
C LEU A 240 7.00 14.71 4.00
N ASN A 241 7.33 15.47 5.04
CA ASN A 241 8.49 16.36 5.11
C ASN A 241 9.30 16.23 6.41
N ALA A 242 9.13 15.13 7.14
CA ALA A 242 9.76 14.90 8.44
C ALA A 242 11.29 14.99 8.38
N ALA A 243 11.93 14.49 7.32
CA ALA A 243 13.37 14.60 7.10
C ALA A 243 13.81 16.06 6.94
N ALA A 244 13.03 16.88 6.21
CA ALA A 244 13.30 18.31 6.06
C ALA A 244 13.21 19.04 7.39
N GLU A 245 12.25 18.71 8.23
CA GLU A 245 12.07 19.27 9.56
C GLU A 245 13.18 18.85 10.52
N TYR A 246 13.54 17.55 10.51
CA TYR A 246 14.59 17.03 11.40
C TYR A 246 15.94 17.67 11.14
N TRP A 247 16.34 17.73 9.87
CA TRP A 247 17.65 18.27 9.47
C TRP A 247 17.66 19.80 9.26
N HIS A 248 16.49 20.45 9.33
CA HIS A 248 16.34 21.88 8.96
C HIS A 248 16.81 22.17 7.52
N ILE A 249 16.52 21.25 6.59
CA ILE A 249 16.90 21.33 5.17
C ILE A 249 15.64 21.43 4.31
N GLY A 250 15.36 22.63 3.83
CA GLY A 250 14.21 22.86 2.96
C GLY A 250 14.27 22.01 1.68
N GLY A 251 13.14 21.36 1.34
CA GLY A 251 13.00 20.53 0.12
C GLY A 251 13.57 19.11 0.23
N LEU A 252 14.16 18.72 1.36
CA LEU A 252 14.53 17.33 1.61
C LEU A 252 13.25 16.49 1.73
N LYS A 253 13.15 15.39 0.97
CA LYS A 253 11.99 14.51 0.97
C LYS A 253 12.19 13.35 1.94
N ASP A 254 11.10 12.86 2.51
CA ASP A 254 11.11 11.60 3.28
C ASP A 254 11.36 10.40 2.35
N SER A 255 10.80 10.43 1.14
CA SER A 255 10.92 9.37 0.14
C SER A 255 11.18 9.97 -1.24
N ASP A 256 12.15 9.43 -1.99
CA ASP A 256 12.55 10.03 -3.27
C ASP A 256 11.91 9.35 -4.47
N ILE A 257 12.04 8.02 -4.60
CA ILE A 257 11.63 7.28 -5.81
C ILE A 257 10.85 6.03 -5.41
N CYS A 258 9.83 5.69 -6.21
CA CYS A 258 9.08 4.45 -6.07
C CYS A 258 9.01 3.74 -7.42
N ILE A 259 9.51 2.51 -7.49
CA ILE A 259 9.38 1.63 -8.67
C ILE A 259 8.56 0.39 -8.30
N THR A 260 7.92 -0.19 -9.32
CA THR A 260 7.10 -1.39 -9.14
C THR A 260 7.88 -2.67 -9.41
N THR A 261 7.31 -3.81 -9.00
CA THR A 261 7.86 -5.14 -9.32
C THR A 261 8.09 -5.31 -10.84
N ARG A 262 7.14 -4.84 -11.67
CA ARG A 262 7.27 -4.90 -13.14
C ARG A 262 8.36 -4.00 -13.68
N GLU A 263 8.51 -2.79 -13.14
CA GLU A 263 9.60 -1.88 -13.52
C GLU A 263 10.95 -2.50 -13.21
N LEU A 264 11.12 -3.04 -11.99
CA LEU A 264 12.36 -3.73 -11.60
C LEU A 264 12.65 -4.89 -12.54
N ALA A 265 11.68 -5.74 -12.84
CA ALA A 265 11.88 -6.88 -13.74
C ALA A 265 12.25 -6.44 -15.17
N ARG A 266 11.63 -5.39 -15.71
CA ARG A 266 11.99 -4.83 -17.02
C ARG A 266 13.41 -4.27 -17.01
N TRP A 267 13.79 -3.58 -15.93
CA TRP A 267 15.12 -3.01 -15.79
C TRP A 267 16.20 -4.11 -15.74
N LEU A 268 16.01 -5.15 -14.92
CA LEU A 268 16.93 -6.30 -14.86
C LEU A 268 17.13 -6.96 -16.25
N LYS A 269 16.02 -7.17 -16.98
CA LYS A 269 16.07 -7.70 -18.35
C LYS A 269 16.84 -6.78 -19.31
N ALA A 270 16.67 -5.47 -19.20
CA ALA A 270 17.35 -4.49 -20.05
C ALA A 270 18.87 -4.43 -19.78
N GLU A 271 19.28 -4.63 -18.53
CA GLU A 271 20.71 -4.72 -18.15
C GLU A 271 21.31 -6.13 -18.36
N ASN A 272 20.55 -7.08 -18.92
CA ASN A 272 20.95 -8.47 -19.13
C ASN A 272 21.37 -9.20 -17.84
N ILE A 273 20.78 -8.83 -16.70
CA ILE A 273 20.98 -9.54 -15.43
C ILE A 273 20.07 -10.78 -15.42
N ASP A 274 20.70 -11.96 -15.47
CA ASP A 274 19.96 -13.23 -15.35
C ASP A 274 19.59 -13.51 -13.90
N PHE A 275 18.37 -13.13 -13.55
CA PHE A 275 17.81 -13.26 -12.21
C PHE A 275 17.88 -14.70 -11.66
N ASN A 276 17.75 -15.70 -12.54
CA ASN A 276 17.72 -17.11 -12.13
C ASN A 276 19.08 -17.63 -11.66
N THR A 277 20.17 -17.03 -12.15
CA THR A 277 21.55 -17.44 -11.83
C THR A 277 22.16 -16.70 -10.65
N LEU A 278 21.48 -15.66 -10.13
CA LEU A 278 21.97 -14.91 -8.97
C LEU A 278 22.02 -15.79 -7.72
N ASP A 279 23.07 -15.63 -6.93
CA ASP A 279 23.14 -16.18 -5.58
C ASP A 279 22.18 -15.44 -4.65
N ASP A 280 21.81 -16.08 -3.54
CA ASP A 280 20.96 -15.43 -2.54
C ASP A 280 21.76 -14.41 -1.72
N GLY A 281 21.27 -13.16 -1.70
CA GLY A 281 21.77 -12.08 -0.85
C GLY A 281 21.01 -11.99 0.47
N ILE A 282 21.52 -11.15 1.36
CA ILE A 282 20.91 -10.80 2.64
C ILE A 282 20.68 -9.30 2.74
N PHE A 283 19.68 -8.88 3.47
CA PHE A 283 19.45 -7.47 3.79
C PHE A 283 20.58 -6.91 4.64
N ASP A 284 20.78 -5.60 4.56
CA ASP A 284 21.67 -4.88 5.46
C ASP A 284 21.04 -4.78 6.85
N SER A 285 21.87 -4.75 7.90
CA SER A 285 21.46 -4.66 9.29
C SER A 285 20.86 -3.31 9.66
N HIS A 286 20.22 -3.26 10.81
CA HIS A 286 19.48 -2.18 11.44
C HIS A 286 18.07 -1.91 10.90
N LEU A 287 17.77 -2.23 9.62
CA LEU A 287 16.46 -2.07 8.99
C LEU A 287 16.12 -3.27 8.08
N GLY A 288 16.72 -4.41 8.36
CA GLY A 288 16.64 -5.60 7.52
C GLY A 288 15.97 -6.81 8.16
N GLU A 289 15.86 -6.86 9.47
CA GLU A 289 15.18 -7.96 10.18
C GLU A 289 13.68 -7.65 10.35
N ALA A 290 12.85 -8.67 10.20
CA ALA A 290 11.41 -8.50 10.26
C ALA A 290 10.70 -9.65 10.95
N SER A 291 9.55 -9.34 11.56
CA SER A 291 8.66 -10.34 12.14
C SER A 291 7.83 -11.06 11.07
N GLY A 292 7.25 -12.22 11.44
CA GLY A 292 6.24 -12.89 10.63
C GLY A 292 5.03 -11.99 10.36
N GLY A 293 4.66 -11.14 11.33
CA GLY A 293 3.64 -10.11 11.16
C GLY A 293 3.96 -9.15 10.02
N GLY A 294 5.19 -8.63 9.94
CA GLY A 294 5.64 -7.78 8.82
C GLY A 294 5.58 -8.48 7.46
N ILE A 295 5.94 -9.77 7.43
CA ILE A 295 5.92 -10.58 6.20
C ILE A 295 4.50 -10.71 5.64
N ILE A 296 3.49 -10.99 6.46
CA ILE A 296 2.11 -11.22 6.01
C ILE A 296 1.37 -9.95 5.60
N PHE A 297 1.92 -8.75 5.83
CA PHE A 297 1.36 -7.48 5.34
C PHE A 297 1.08 -7.47 3.83
N GLY A 298 1.78 -8.30 3.06
CA GLY A 298 1.57 -8.43 1.62
C GLY A 298 0.20 -9.02 1.23
N SER A 299 -0.53 -9.67 2.14
CA SER A 299 -1.82 -10.29 1.90
C SER A 299 -2.94 -9.65 2.69
N THR A 300 -4.18 -9.79 2.19
CA THR A 300 -5.38 -9.33 2.92
C THR A 300 -5.55 -10.10 4.22
N GLY A 301 -5.79 -9.38 5.30
CA GLY A 301 -5.84 -9.91 6.67
C GLY A 301 -4.50 -9.88 7.40
N GLY A 302 -3.40 -9.63 6.68
CA GLY A 302 -2.07 -9.62 7.27
C GLY A 302 -1.83 -8.44 8.21
N VAL A 303 -2.34 -7.26 7.88
CA VAL A 303 -2.26 -6.08 8.75
C VAL A 303 -3.08 -6.30 10.01
N MET A 304 -4.31 -6.79 9.85
CA MET A 304 -5.21 -7.13 10.96
C MET A 304 -4.54 -8.12 11.93
N GLU A 305 -4.04 -9.24 11.41
CA GLU A 305 -3.43 -10.27 12.24
C GLU A 305 -2.16 -9.74 12.94
N SER A 306 -1.33 -8.98 12.23
CA SER A 306 -0.11 -8.38 12.78
C SER A 306 -0.42 -7.38 13.89
N ALA A 307 -1.45 -6.53 13.67
CA ALA A 307 -1.92 -5.58 14.68
C ALA A 307 -2.45 -6.29 15.93
N LEU A 308 -3.25 -7.36 15.77
CA LEU A 308 -3.78 -8.13 16.90
C LEU A 308 -2.67 -8.78 17.72
N ARG A 309 -1.62 -9.35 17.07
CA ARG A 309 -0.47 -9.95 17.76
C ARG A 309 0.22 -8.94 18.67
N SER A 310 0.46 -7.72 18.21
CA SER A 310 1.17 -6.68 18.97
C SER A 310 0.26 -5.94 19.96
N ALA A 311 -0.98 -5.63 19.57
CA ALA A 311 -1.95 -4.98 20.46
C ALA A 311 -2.24 -5.84 21.71
N TYR A 312 -2.29 -7.18 21.55
CA TYR A 312 -2.47 -8.07 22.70
C TYR A 312 -1.35 -7.89 23.72
N TYR A 313 -0.09 -7.82 23.25
CA TYR A 313 1.05 -7.55 24.12
C TYR A 313 0.98 -6.17 24.77
N PHE A 314 0.66 -5.13 24.01
CA PHE A 314 0.58 -3.76 24.54
C PHE A 314 -0.55 -3.60 25.58
N TYR A 315 -1.61 -4.37 25.43
CA TYR A 315 -2.74 -4.33 26.38
C TYR A 315 -2.51 -5.17 27.63
N THR A 316 -1.88 -6.36 27.49
CA THR A 316 -1.81 -7.35 28.57
C THR A 316 -0.43 -7.49 29.20
N GLY A 317 0.63 -7.02 28.52
CA GLY A 317 2.03 -7.31 28.86
C GLY A 317 2.46 -8.76 28.59
N LYS A 318 1.65 -9.54 27.86
CA LYS A 318 1.91 -10.95 27.53
C LYS A 318 1.80 -11.18 26.03
N PRO A 319 2.58 -12.12 25.45
CA PRO A 319 2.41 -12.48 24.04
C PRO A 319 1.01 -13.02 23.78
N MET A 320 0.52 -12.82 22.55
CA MET A 320 -0.76 -13.38 22.13
C MET A 320 -0.74 -14.91 22.23
N PRO A 321 -1.81 -15.55 22.75
CA PRO A 321 -1.87 -17.01 22.87
C PRO A 321 -1.63 -17.71 21.53
N ALA A 322 -0.87 -18.81 21.53
CA ALA A 322 -0.43 -19.49 20.31
C ALA A 322 -1.60 -20.02 19.46
N GLU A 323 -2.77 -20.29 20.05
CA GLU A 323 -3.99 -20.69 19.35
C GLU A 323 -4.56 -19.61 18.45
N TYR A 324 -4.15 -18.34 18.62
CA TYR A 324 -4.52 -17.23 17.75
C TYR A 324 -3.41 -16.87 16.74
N ILE A 325 -2.35 -17.66 16.65
CA ILE A 325 -1.24 -17.46 15.69
C ILE A 325 -0.99 -18.79 14.95
N PRO A 326 -1.51 -18.97 13.72
CA PRO A 326 -2.22 -18.02 12.84
C PRO A 326 -3.67 -17.74 13.27
N TYR A 327 -4.18 -16.54 12.98
CA TYR A 327 -5.59 -16.22 13.21
C TYR A 327 -6.42 -16.45 11.92
N GLU A 328 -6.81 -17.70 11.72
CA GLU A 328 -7.48 -18.19 10.50
C GLU A 328 -8.73 -17.39 10.07
N PRO A 329 -9.59 -16.87 10.99
CA PRO A 329 -10.81 -16.14 10.59
C PRO A 329 -10.55 -14.90 9.72
N VAL A 330 -9.36 -14.29 9.79
CA VAL A 330 -8.99 -13.12 8.97
C VAL A 330 -8.12 -13.47 7.77
N ARG A 331 -7.70 -14.73 7.61
CA ARG A 331 -6.91 -15.22 6.49
C ARG A 331 -7.77 -15.58 5.28
N GLY A 332 -7.15 -15.76 4.12
CA GLY A 332 -7.80 -16.15 2.87
C GLY A 332 -8.09 -15.00 1.91
N LEU A 333 -8.59 -15.33 0.73
CA LEU A 333 -8.82 -14.39 -0.39
C LEU A 333 -10.23 -13.80 -0.44
N ASP A 334 -11.12 -14.14 0.47
CA ASP A 334 -12.47 -13.58 0.52
C ASP A 334 -12.42 -12.06 0.62
N GLY A 335 -13.25 -11.40 -0.15
CA GLY A 335 -13.25 -9.94 -0.27
C GLY A 335 -13.68 -9.21 1.00
N VAL A 336 -14.50 -9.87 1.84
CA VAL A 336 -14.91 -9.39 3.17
C VAL A 336 -14.86 -10.57 4.12
N LYS A 337 -14.18 -10.40 5.24
CA LYS A 337 -14.08 -11.36 6.35
C LYS A 337 -14.39 -10.62 7.64
N GLU A 338 -15.17 -11.21 8.50
CA GLU A 338 -15.57 -10.64 9.79
C GLU A 338 -15.29 -11.67 10.88
N ALA A 339 -14.77 -11.22 12.01
CA ALA A 339 -14.48 -12.07 13.14
C ALA A 339 -14.71 -11.36 14.47
N THR A 340 -14.98 -12.14 15.50
CA THR A 340 -15.00 -11.67 16.88
C THR A 340 -13.95 -12.44 17.65
N ILE A 341 -13.05 -11.74 18.32
CA ILE A 341 -11.98 -12.30 19.11
C ILE A 341 -12.14 -11.91 20.59
N ASP A 342 -11.96 -12.86 21.50
CA ASP A 342 -11.75 -12.55 22.92
C ASP A 342 -10.32 -12.03 23.11
N PHE A 343 -10.24 -10.76 23.42
CA PHE A 343 -8.99 -10.04 23.58
C PHE A 343 -8.75 -9.76 25.06
N ALA A 344 -8.33 -10.80 25.76
CA ALA A 344 -8.11 -10.78 27.23
C ALA A 344 -9.34 -10.27 28.02
N GLY A 345 -10.51 -10.78 27.69
CA GLY A 345 -11.79 -10.41 28.33
C GLY A 345 -12.53 -9.23 27.69
N ILE A 346 -11.97 -8.63 26.63
CA ILE A 346 -12.65 -7.65 25.78
C ILE A 346 -13.02 -8.33 24.46
N SER A 347 -14.30 -8.24 24.06
CA SER A 347 -14.74 -8.74 22.77
C SER A 347 -14.44 -7.70 21.68
N LEU A 348 -13.51 -7.99 20.78
CA LEU A 348 -13.24 -7.15 19.61
C LEU A 348 -13.95 -7.72 18.38
N HIS A 349 -14.79 -6.90 17.76
CA HIS A 349 -15.38 -7.22 16.47
C HIS A 349 -14.58 -6.55 15.36
N VAL A 350 -13.99 -7.35 14.47
CA VAL A 350 -13.05 -6.91 13.45
C VAL A 350 -13.52 -7.29 12.05
N ALA A 351 -13.11 -6.51 11.05
CA ALA A 351 -13.37 -6.82 9.65
C ALA A 351 -12.13 -6.62 8.79
N VAL A 352 -12.00 -7.44 7.77
CA VAL A 352 -10.97 -7.35 6.72
C VAL A 352 -11.65 -7.21 5.38
N VAL A 353 -11.37 -6.13 4.68
CA VAL A 353 -12.03 -5.77 3.43
C VAL A 353 -11.00 -5.53 2.34
N SER A 354 -11.04 -6.31 1.27
CA SER A 354 -10.13 -6.18 0.13
C SER A 354 -10.86 -5.91 -1.18
N GLY A 355 -10.39 -4.89 -1.92
CA GLY A 355 -11.03 -4.33 -3.11
C GLY A 355 -11.96 -3.15 -2.77
N LEU A 356 -11.77 -2.00 -3.44
CA LEU A 356 -12.54 -0.77 -3.13
C LEU A 356 -14.04 -0.94 -3.37
N GLY A 357 -14.45 -1.77 -4.34
CA GLY A 357 -15.86 -2.08 -4.52
C GLY A 357 -16.45 -2.87 -3.35
N ASN A 358 -15.66 -3.72 -2.68
CA ASN A 358 -16.05 -4.37 -1.45
C ASN A 358 -16.10 -3.36 -0.30
N ALA A 359 -15.11 -2.46 -0.22
CA ALA A 359 -15.06 -1.41 0.79
C ALA A 359 -16.32 -0.52 0.73
N ARG A 360 -16.68 -0.05 -0.48
CA ARG A 360 -17.91 0.72 -0.70
C ARG A 360 -19.15 -0.04 -0.22
N ARG A 361 -19.35 -1.26 -0.71
CA ARG A 361 -20.54 -2.05 -0.34
C ARG A 361 -20.58 -2.39 1.14
N PHE A 362 -19.43 -2.66 1.75
CA PHE A 362 -19.32 -2.95 3.17
C PHE A 362 -19.68 -1.73 4.01
N LEU A 363 -19.09 -0.55 3.75
CA LEU A 363 -19.39 0.68 4.46
C LEU A 363 -20.87 1.06 4.30
N ASP A 364 -21.39 1.08 3.07
CA ASP A 364 -22.80 1.41 2.82
C ASP A 364 -23.75 0.45 3.59
N LYS A 365 -23.42 -0.85 3.64
CA LYS A 365 -24.18 -1.87 4.36
C LYS A 365 -24.20 -1.61 5.86
N ILE A 366 -23.04 -1.46 6.49
CA ILE A 366 -22.94 -1.30 7.96
C ILE A 366 -23.50 0.04 8.42
N MET A 367 -23.40 1.08 7.60
CA MET A 367 -24.03 2.37 7.84
C MET A 367 -25.55 2.30 7.78
N ALA A 368 -26.09 1.71 6.71
CA ALA A 368 -27.54 1.54 6.56
C ALA A 368 -28.14 0.65 7.65
N ALA A 369 -27.41 -0.35 8.14
CA ALA A 369 -27.81 -1.21 9.24
C ALA A 369 -27.66 -0.57 10.63
N GLY A 370 -26.93 0.55 10.75
CA GLY A 370 -26.62 1.17 12.03
C GLY A 370 -25.60 0.40 12.88
N THR A 371 -24.88 -0.57 12.27
CA THR A 371 -23.93 -1.45 12.97
C THR A 371 -22.47 -0.98 12.87
N PHE A 372 -22.22 0.19 12.33
CA PHE A 372 -20.89 0.75 12.17
C PHE A 372 -20.09 0.79 13.50
N LYS A 373 -20.76 1.18 14.58
CA LYS A 373 -20.15 1.29 15.90
C LYS A 373 -19.89 -0.04 16.61
N ASP A 374 -20.38 -1.14 16.05
CA ASP A 374 -20.16 -2.47 16.62
C ASP A 374 -18.75 -2.99 16.32
N TYR A 375 -18.10 -2.41 15.30
CA TYR A 375 -16.74 -2.78 14.94
C TYR A 375 -15.71 -2.03 15.81
N THR A 376 -14.57 -2.69 16.03
CA THR A 376 -13.43 -2.14 16.77
C THR A 376 -12.30 -1.75 15.83
N PHE A 377 -11.96 -2.64 14.89
CA PHE A 377 -10.86 -2.43 13.95
C PHE A 377 -11.22 -3.00 12.58
N ILE A 378 -10.95 -2.24 11.52
CA ILE A 378 -11.24 -2.64 10.14
C ILE A 378 -10.01 -2.45 9.27
N GLU A 379 -9.54 -3.53 8.67
CA GLU A 379 -8.52 -3.48 7.62
C GLU A 379 -9.16 -3.19 6.28
N PHE A 380 -8.66 -2.17 5.57
CA PHE A 380 -9.02 -1.89 4.19
C PHE A 380 -7.82 -2.00 3.25
N MET A 381 -7.96 -2.80 2.20
CA MET A 381 -7.02 -2.91 1.10
C MET A 381 -7.71 -2.60 -0.24
N ALA A 382 -7.12 -1.72 -1.06
CA ALA A 382 -7.70 -1.35 -2.36
C ALA A 382 -7.70 -2.48 -3.39
N CYS A 383 -6.74 -3.39 -3.30
CA CYS A 383 -6.60 -4.52 -4.22
C CYS A 383 -7.26 -5.77 -3.65
N GLN A 384 -7.99 -6.54 -4.47
CA GLN A 384 -8.53 -7.84 -4.07
C GLN A 384 -7.38 -8.80 -3.72
N GLY A 385 -7.43 -9.39 -2.54
CA GLY A 385 -6.38 -10.26 -2.02
C GLY A 385 -5.20 -9.52 -1.37
N GLY A 386 -5.18 -8.18 -1.38
CA GLY A 386 -4.11 -7.37 -0.81
C GLY A 386 -3.00 -7.02 -1.81
N CYS A 387 -1.82 -6.69 -1.30
CA CYS A 387 -0.67 -6.21 -2.09
C CYS A 387 -0.10 -7.27 -3.05
N ILE A 388 -0.34 -8.57 -2.81
CA ILE A 388 0.02 -9.66 -3.74
C ILE A 388 -0.62 -9.51 -5.12
N ASN A 389 -1.73 -8.75 -5.23
CA ASN A 389 -2.42 -8.41 -6.47
C ASN A 389 -2.35 -6.91 -6.78
N GLY A 390 -1.31 -6.25 -6.32
CA GLY A 390 -1.10 -4.81 -6.50
C GLY A 390 -0.97 -4.38 -7.96
N GLY A 391 -1.25 -3.09 -8.23
CA GLY A 391 -1.23 -2.51 -9.58
C GLY A 391 0.10 -2.58 -10.31
N GLY A 392 1.21 -2.82 -9.58
CA GLY A 392 2.58 -2.96 -10.10
C GLY A 392 3.11 -4.39 -10.13
N GLN A 393 2.30 -5.41 -9.76
CA GLN A 393 2.69 -6.83 -9.79
C GLN A 393 2.71 -7.40 -11.22
N PRO A 394 3.42 -8.51 -11.47
CA PRO A 394 3.35 -9.24 -12.73
C PRO A 394 1.91 -9.47 -13.19
N LYS A 395 1.65 -9.20 -14.48
CA LYS A 395 0.30 -9.31 -15.04
C LYS A 395 -0.13 -10.78 -15.14
N VAL A 396 -1.30 -11.08 -14.63
CA VAL A 396 -1.87 -12.42 -14.62
C VAL A 396 -3.09 -12.48 -15.55
N LYS A 397 -3.21 -13.51 -16.37
CA LYS A 397 -4.40 -13.72 -17.21
C LYS A 397 -5.62 -14.00 -16.31
N MET A 398 -6.74 -13.39 -16.61
CA MET A 398 -7.98 -13.45 -15.83
C MET A 398 -8.33 -14.83 -15.23
N PRO A 399 -8.30 -15.95 -15.97
CA PRO A 399 -8.67 -17.26 -15.40
C PRO A 399 -7.69 -17.75 -14.31
N LEU A 400 -6.47 -17.18 -14.24
CA LEU A 400 -5.42 -17.62 -13.33
C LEU A 400 -5.24 -16.71 -12.11
N VAL A 401 -5.92 -15.55 -12.05
CA VAL A 401 -5.71 -14.54 -11.01
C VAL A 401 -5.90 -15.12 -9.61
N GLN A 402 -7.00 -15.83 -9.37
CA GLN A 402 -7.27 -16.41 -8.06
C GLN A 402 -6.22 -17.45 -7.67
N LYS A 403 -5.85 -18.35 -8.59
CA LYS A 403 -4.82 -19.37 -8.35
C LYS A 403 -3.45 -18.74 -8.06
N THR A 404 -3.08 -17.72 -8.81
CA THR A 404 -1.81 -17.01 -8.63
C THR A 404 -1.78 -16.27 -7.28
N ASN A 405 -2.85 -15.56 -6.94
CA ASN A 405 -2.94 -14.87 -5.65
C ASN A 405 -2.89 -15.85 -4.48
N GLN A 406 -3.55 -17.02 -4.60
CA GLN A 406 -3.47 -18.06 -3.58
C GLN A 406 -2.04 -18.57 -3.40
N ALA A 407 -1.30 -18.78 -4.48
CA ALA A 407 0.08 -19.23 -4.43
C ALA A 407 1.00 -18.19 -3.78
N ARG A 408 0.88 -16.90 -4.16
CA ARG A 408 1.63 -15.80 -3.57
C ARG A 408 1.32 -15.64 -2.06
N MET A 409 0.05 -15.72 -1.69
CA MET A 409 -0.40 -15.65 -0.29
C MET A 409 0.14 -16.80 0.55
N ASN A 410 0.04 -18.04 0.04
CA ASN A 410 0.54 -19.23 0.72
C ASN A 410 2.05 -19.13 0.97
N SER A 411 2.80 -18.53 0.05
CA SER A 411 4.24 -18.32 0.19
C SER A 411 4.57 -17.36 1.35
N LEU A 412 3.80 -16.27 1.52
CA LEU A 412 3.95 -15.36 2.66
C LEU A 412 3.60 -16.05 3.98
N TYR A 413 2.49 -16.78 4.04
CA TYR A 413 2.08 -17.51 5.25
C TYR A 413 3.06 -18.62 5.62
N LYS A 414 3.61 -19.32 4.62
CA LYS A 414 4.66 -20.31 4.84
C LYS A 414 5.87 -19.64 5.50
N ARG A 415 6.30 -18.49 4.97
CA ARG A 415 7.45 -17.79 5.54
C ARG A 415 7.17 -17.27 6.96
N ASP A 416 5.98 -16.73 7.25
CA ASP A 416 5.55 -16.39 8.63
C ASP A 416 5.67 -17.61 9.57
N SER A 417 5.27 -18.80 9.11
CA SER A 417 5.36 -20.00 9.93
C SER A 417 6.80 -20.43 10.26
N GLU A 418 7.76 -20.13 9.37
CA GLU A 418 9.17 -20.52 9.47
C GLU A 418 10.01 -19.59 10.35
N VAL A 419 9.66 -18.28 10.42
CA VAL A 419 10.44 -17.32 11.24
C VAL A 419 10.10 -17.43 12.70
N SER A 420 11.09 -17.17 13.58
CA SER A 420 10.93 -17.23 15.03
C SER A 420 10.23 -16.01 15.62
N ILE A 421 10.53 -14.82 15.09
CA ILE A 421 9.94 -13.55 15.51
C ILE A 421 8.53 -13.47 14.92
N LYS A 422 7.48 -13.48 15.75
CA LYS A 422 6.09 -13.51 15.30
C LYS A 422 5.41 -12.15 15.26
N ALA A 423 5.81 -11.24 16.15
CA ALA A 423 5.19 -9.93 16.29
C ALA A 423 6.24 -8.81 16.25
N ALA A 424 5.82 -7.62 15.88
CA ALA A 424 6.68 -6.45 15.71
C ALA A 424 7.49 -6.10 16.96
N TRP A 425 6.86 -6.17 18.13
CA TRP A 425 7.52 -5.87 19.41
C TRP A 425 8.63 -6.87 19.80
N GLU A 426 8.67 -8.06 19.19
CA GLU A 426 9.71 -9.07 19.40
C GLU A 426 10.96 -8.81 18.55
N ASN A 427 10.86 -7.96 17.51
CA ASN A 427 11.94 -7.69 16.57
C ASN A 427 13.07 -6.89 17.26
N PRO A 428 14.30 -7.44 17.36
CA PRO A 428 15.38 -6.77 18.07
C PRO A 428 15.84 -5.45 17.39
N GLU A 429 15.78 -5.34 16.05
CA GLU A 429 16.11 -4.10 15.36
C GLU A 429 15.03 -3.02 15.60
N ILE A 430 13.76 -3.40 15.78
CA ILE A 430 12.69 -2.49 16.21
C ILE A 430 12.95 -2.01 17.65
N GLN A 431 13.32 -2.93 18.55
CA GLN A 431 13.65 -2.55 19.93
C GLN A 431 14.85 -1.59 19.99
N GLU A 432 15.89 -1.86 19.20
CA GLU A 432 17.05 -0.95 19.06
C GLU A 432 16.59 0.43 18.57
N LEU A 433 15.84 0.51 17.48
CA LEU A 433 15.36 1.76 16.91
C LEU A 433 14.56 2.60 17.91
N TYR A 434 13.63 1.96 18.62
CA TYR A 434 12.79 2.68 19.58
C TYR A 434 13.63 3.12 20.80
N SER A 435 14.52 2.28 21.34
CA SER A 435 15.36 2.66 22.47
C SER A 435 16.35 3.78 22.11
N ASP A 436 16.90 3.75 20.91
CA ASP A 436 17.92 4.72 20.48
C ASP A 436 17.29 6.05 20.02
N PHE A 437 16.12 6.02 19.41
CA PHE A 437 15.61 7.19 18.71
C PHE A 437 14.16 7.56 19.05
N TYR A 438 13.18 6.70 18.81
CA TYR A 438 11.77 7.06 19.00
C TYR A 438 11.30 7.02 20.45
N GLY A 439 12.00 6.30 21.33
CA GLY A 439 11.63 6.11 22.73
C GLY A 439 10.62 4.99 22.90
N GLN A 440 9.34 5.28 22.68
CA GLN A 440 8.25 4.33 22.72
C GLN A 440 7.19 4.67 21.66
N PRO A 441 6.33 3.71 21.29
CA PRO A 441 5.21 4.02 20.42
C PRO A 441 4.35 5.15 20.96
N LEU A 442 3.83 5.98 20.05
CA LEU A 442 3.04 7.18 20.36
C LEU A 442 3.76 8.21 21.25
N SER A 443 5.10 8.20 21.26
CA SER A 443 5.89 9.28 21.88
C SER A 443 5.77 10.57 21.03
N GLU A 444 6.09 11.72 21.63
CA GLU A 444 6.15 13.00 20.91
C GLU A 444 7.03 12.93 19.65
N ARG A 445 8.16 12.18 19.73
CA ARG A 445 9.09 12.02 18.60
C ARG A 445 8.53 11.10 17.52
N SER A 446 7.91 9.98 17.87
CA SER A 446 7.27 9.08 16.89
C SER A 446 6.06 9.76 16.23
N GLU A 447 5.18 10.38 17.02
CA GLU A 447 4.04 11.13 16.48
C GLU A 447 4.49 12.27 15.54
N LYS A 448 5.61 12.92 15.84
CA LYS A 448 6.14 14.00 14.98
C LYS A 448 6.67 13.51 13.64
N TYR A 449 7.40 12.39 13.59
CA TYR A 449 8.15 12.00 12.39
C TYR A 449 7.56 10.83 11.61
N ILE A 450 6.87 9.90 12.27
CA ILE A 450 6.33 8.70 11.62
C ILE A 450 4.80 8.61 11.64
N HIS A 451 4.12 9.67 12.10
CA HIS A 451 2.68 9.87 11.89
C HIS A 451 2.41 10.92 10.83
N THR A 452 1.16 10.97 10.35
CA THR A 452 0.70 11.88 9.31
C THR A 452 -0.76 12.25 9.55
N PHE A 453 -1.29 13.12 8.70
CA PHE A 453 -2.71 13.47 8.68
C PHE A 453 -3.28 13.28 7.27
N PHE A 454 -4.59 13.28 7.17
CA PHE A 454 -5.31 13.09 5.93
C PHE A 454 -6.24 14.28 5.68
N GLU A 455 -6.49 14.58 4.40
CA GLU A 455 -7.23 15.76 3.98
C GLU A 455 -8.59 15.38 3.37
N ASP A 456 -9.60 16.19 3.61
CA ASP A 456 -10.88 16.09 2.90
C ASP A 456 -10.70 16.52 1.45
N LYS A 457 -10.77 15.55 0.53
CA LYS A 457 -10.68 15.75 -0.91
C LYS A 457 -12.04 15.62 -1.62
N SER A 458 -13.15 15.60 -0.88
CA SER A 458 -14.49 15.50 -1.46
C SER A 458 -14.80 16.64 -2.43
N GLY A 459 -14.17 17.80 -2.26
CA GLY A 459 -14.23 18.92 -3.19
C GLY A 459 -13.76 18.59 -4.61
N ASN A 460 -12.90 17.60 -4.79
CA ASN A 460 -12.44 17.14 -6.10
C ASN A 460 -13.56 16.49 -6.94
N LEU A 461 -14.68 16.12 -6.31
CA LEU A 461 -15.86 15.58 -7.01
C LEU A 461 -16.70 16.67 -7.70
N GLY A 462 -16.40 17.94 -7.45
CA GLY A 462 -17.14 19.09 -7.97
C GLY A 462 -18.48 19.31 -7.26
N GLU A 463 -19.24 20.31 -7.73
CA GLU A 463 -20.51 20.66 -7.13
C GLU A 463 -21.51 19.51 -7.16
N GLY A 464 -22.11 19.22 -6.01
CA GLY A 464 -23.04 18.11 -5.80
C GLY A 464 -22.39 16.76 -5.48
N GLY A 465 -21.05 16.71 -5.36
CA GLY A 465 -20.30 15.56 -4.82
C GLY A 465 -20.39 14.26 -5.63
N ALA A 466 -20.27 13.13 -4.96
CA ALA A 466 -20.31 11.80 -5.56
C ALA A 466 -21.64 11.50 -6.27
N VAL A 467 -21.58 10.71 -7.32
CA VAL A 467 -22.73 10.20 -8.07
C VAL A 467 -22.72 8.68 -8.08
N THR A 468 -23.74 8.07 -8.59
CA THR A 468 -23.76 6.63 -8.88
C THR A 468 -23.84 6.40 -10.39
N PRO A 469 -23.52 5.21 -10.91
CA PRO A 469 -23.68 4.92 -12.34
C PRO A 469 -25.10 5.17 -12.86
N GLN A 470 -26.11 5.04 -12.00
CA GLN A 470 -27.53 5.27 -12.34
C GLN A 470 -27.90 6.77 -12.35
N THR A 471 -27.19 7.61 -11.66
CA THR A 471 -27.43 9.04 -11.57
C THR A 471 -26.42 9.89 -12.37
N ASN A 472 -25.34 9.28 -12.88
CA ASN A 472 -24.35 9.95 -13.71
C ASN A 472 -24.76 9.92 -15.20
N PRO A 473 -25.17 11.05 -15.81
CA PRO A 473 -25.64 11.08 -17.20
C PRO A 473 -24.56 10.69 -18.21
N LEU A 474 -23.28 10.73 -17.84
CA LEU A 474 -22.17 10.32 -18.69
C LEU A 474 -21.80 8.84 -18.53
N SER A 475 -22.45 8.13 -17.60
CA SER A 475 -22.23 6.69 -17.44
C SER A 475 -22.95 5.89 -18.52
N PRO A 476 -22.32 4.87 -19.15
CA PRO A 476 -23.02 3.93 -20.02
C PRO A 476 -24.16 3.17 -19.36
N LYS A 477 -24.23 3.18 -18.03
CA LYS A 477 -25.31 2.54 -17.24
C LYS A 477 -26.44 3.50 -16.88
N TYR A 478 -26.26 4.79 -17.19
CA TYR A 478 -27.31 5.80 -16.94
C TYR A 478 -28.56 5.48 -17.74
N LYS A 479 -29.70 5.48 -17.05
CA LYS A 479 -31.02 5.40 -17.68
C LYS A 479 -31.76 6.70 -17.32
N PRO A 480 -32.11 7.55 -18.31
CA PRO A 480 -32.95 8.72 -18.03
C PRO A 480 -34.24 8.29 -17.34
N ILE A 481 -34.72 9.08 -16.38
CA ILE A 481 -36.06 8.92 -15.83
C ILE A 481 -37.00 9.39 -16.92
N GLU A 482 -37.83 8.49 -17.46
CA GLU A 482 -38.90 8.81 -18.42
C GLU A 482 -40.02 9.63 -17.72
#